data_7d0b9cd3964859953315223379bc375f
#
_entry.id   7d0b9cd3964859953315223379bc375f
#
_cell.length_a   1.000
_cell.length_b   1.000
_cell.length_c   1.000
_cell.angle_alpha   90.00
_cell.angle_beta   90.00
_cell.angle_gamma   90.00
#
_symmetry.space_group_name_H-M   'P 1'
#
loop_
_entity.id
_entity.type
_entity.pdbx_description
1 polymer ?
#
loop_
_entity_poly.entity_id
_entity_poly.type
_entity_poly.pdbx_seq_one_letter_code
_entity_poly.pdbx_strand_id
1 'polypeptide(L)'
;KGIYVEQEMSVEKVNSAFGEISASIGKIAQRIEEMTSQVEGLMTEKEKIVSTMENISAVSEETAAASEEVTASMQQQSDAVEQVAQSASGLSSLAAELMEKLSHFKIQ
;
A
#
# COMPACT_ATOMS: atom_id res chain seq x y z
N LYS A 1 -66.04 43.83 3.07
CA LYS A 1 -65.60 43.08 1.84
C LYS A 1 -64.05 42.97 1.77
N GLY A 2 -63.28 43.94 2.21
CA GLY A 2 -61.78 43.87 2.19
C GLY A 2 -61.18 42.85 3.14
N ILE A 3 -61.76 42.66 4.33
CA ILE A 3 -61.23 41.73 5.36
C ILE A 3 -61.36 40.26 4.91
N TYR A 4 -62.42 39.90 4.21
CA TYR A 4 -62.63 38.51 3.71
C TYR A 4 -61.69 38.15 2.57
N VAL A 5 -61.39 39.08 1.70
CA VAL A 5 -60.40 38.90 0.61
C VAL A 5 -58.98 38.72 1.17
N GLU A 6 -58.63 39.49 2.21
CA GLU A 6 -57.34 39.42 2.86
C GLU A 6 -57.18 38.13 3.65
N GLN A 7 -58.22 37.62 4.30
CA GLN A 7 -58.24 36.33 4.94
C GLN A 7 -58.11 35.18 3.94
N GLU A 8 -58.84 35.24 2.82
CA GLU A 8 -58.76 34.23 1.77
C GLU A 8 -57.36 34.14 1.14
N MET A 9 -56.74 35.27 0.87
CA MET A 9 -55.36 35.35 0.42
C MET A 9 -54.35 34.81 1.45
N SER A 10 -54.62 35.03 2.73
CA SER A 10 -53.76 34.53 3.81
C SER A 10 -53.85 33.00 3.96
N VAL A 11 -55.07 32.45 3.85
CA VAL A 11 -55.31 30.99 3.85
C VAL A 11 -54.63 30.32 2.66
N GLU A 12 -54.72 30.94 1.46
CA GLU A 12 -54.09 30.45 0.26
C GLU A 12 -52.56 30.44 0.37
N LYS A 13 -51.95 31.48 0.93
CA LYS A 13 -50.52 31.54 1.23
C LYS A 13 -50.08 30.45 2.22
N VAL A 14 -50.86 30.22 3.26
CA VAL A 14 -50.58 29.15 4.23
C VAL A 14 -50.68 27.77 3.58
N ASN A 15 -51.69 27.53 2.75
CA ASN A 15 -51.83 26.27 2.01
C ASN A 15 -50.63 26.05 1.07
N SER A 16 -50.22 27.09 0.34
CA SER A 16 -49.06 27.03 -0.53
C SER A 16 -47.79 26.69 0.24
N ALA A 17 -47.57 27.35 1.39
CA ALA A 17 -46.43 27.12 2.26
C ALA A 17 -46.40 25.65 2.78
N PHE A 18 -47.55 25.13 3.17
CA PHE A 18 -47.64 23.68 3.56
C PHE A 18 -47.39 22.75 2.40
N GLY A 19 -47.78 23.10 1.18
CA GLY A 19 -47.44 22.34 -0.03
C GLY A 19 -45.93 22.30 -0.28
N GLU A 20 -45.25 23.43 -0.15
CA GLU A 20 -43.80 23.51 -0.29
C GLU A 20 -43.05 22.74 0.80
N ILE A 21 -43.52 22.81 2.02
CA ILE A 21 -42.97 22.04 3.14
C ILE A 21 -43.13 20.54 2.87
N SER A 22 -44.30 20.10 2.48
CA SER A 22 -44.57 18.68 2.14
C SER A 22 -43.68 18.18 1.03
N ALA A 23 -43.50 18.97 -0.04
CA ALA A 23 -42.59 18.66 -1.14
C ALA A 23 -41.12 18.59 -0.68
N SER A 24 -40.71 19.48 0.22
CA SER A 24 -39.37 19.48 0.80
C SER A 24 -39.11 18.26 1.68
N ILE A 25 -40.10 17.84 2.47
CA ILE A 25 -40.03 16.61 3.26
C ILE A 25 -39.87 15.38 2.34
N GLY A 26 -40.61 15.33 1.25
CA GLY A 26 -40.48 14.27 0.25
C GLY A 26 -39.07 14.18 -0.35
N LYS A 27 -38.48 15.33 -0.68
CA LYS A 27 -37.09 15.40 -1.16
C LYS A 27 -36.07 14.96 -0.10
N ILE A 28 -36.30 15.33 1.16
CA ILE A 28 -35.44 14.91 2.28
C ILE A 28 -35.50 13.39 2.44
N ALA A 29 -36.70 12.81 2.41
CA ALA A 29 -36.88 11.36 2.49
C ALA A 29 -36.11 10.62 1.38
N GLN A 30 -36.23 11.10 0.14
CA GLN A 30 -35.48 10.54 -1.00
C GLN A 30 -33.96 10.64 -0.80
N ARG A 31 -33.48 11.78 -0.32
CA ARG A 31 -32.04 11.95 -0.03
C ARG A 31 -31.55 11.04 1.08
N ILE A 32 -32.38 10.75 2.07
CA ILE A 32 -32.04 9.80 3.13
C ILE A 32 -31.92 8.37 2.55
N GLU A 33 -32.79 7.95 1.65
CA GLU A 33 -32.68 6.67 0.97
C GLU A 33 -31.40 6.57 0.13
N GLU A 34 -31.10 7.62 -0.65
CA GLU A 34 -29.86 7.71 -1.43
C GLU A 34 -28.61 7.62 -0.53
N MET A 35 -28.63 8.35 0.58
CA MET A 35 -27.53 8.34 1.56
C MET A 35 -27.36 6.98 2.23
N THR A 36 -28.46 6.28 2.55
CA THR A 36 -28.41 4.92 3.10
C THR A 36 -27.75 3.96 2.11
N SER A 37 -28.14 4.03 0.84
CA SER A 37 -27.51 3.22 -0.22
C SER A 37 -26.01 3.52 -0.40
N GLN A 38 -25.62 4.80 -0.30
CA GLN A 38 -24.22 5.19 -0.35
C GLN A 38 -23.43 4.66 0.84
N VAL A 39 -24.00 4.68 2.04
CA VAL A 39 -23.37 4.11 3.25
C VAL A 39 -23.17 2.60 3.12
N GLU A 40 -24.14 1.88 2.58
CA GLU A 40 -24.00 0.45 2.28
C GLU A 40 -22.87 0.18 1.27
N GLY A 41 -22.77 1.01 0.23
CA GLY A 41 -21.67 0.97 -0.73
C GLY A 41 -20.31 1.21 -0.07
N LEU A 42 -20.22 2.21 0.82
CA LEU A 42 -19.00 2.50 1.59
C LEU A 42 -18.59 1.34 2.51
N MET A 43 -19.55 0.64 3.12
CA MET A 43 -19.25 -0.54 3.93
C MET A 43 -18.63 -1.66 3.09
N THR A 44 -19.14 -1.89 1.89
CA THR A 44 -18.57 -2.86 0.94
C THR A 44 -17.15 -2.47 0.50
N GLU A 45 -16.93 -1.20 0.19
CA GLU A 45 -15.59 -0.72 -0.17
C GLU A 45 -14.61 -0.81 1.01
N LYS A 46 -15.06 -0.54 2.23
CA LYS A 46 -14.26 -0.74 3.45
C LYS A 46 -13.78 -2.18 3.59
N GLU A 47 -14.67 -3.16 3.38
CA GLU A 47 -14.30 -4.58 3.45
C GLU A 47 -13.22 -4.95 2.42
N LYS A 48 -13.33 -4.43 1.20
CA LYS A 48 -12.32 -4.60 0.17
C LYS A 48 -10.97 -3.99 0.56
N ILE A 49 -11.00 -2.79 1.17
CA ILE A 49 -9.79 -2.13 1.66
C ILE A 49 -9.12 -2.96 2.75
N VAL A 50 -9.88 -3.47 3.72
CA VAL A 50 -9.36 -4.35 4.78
C VAL A 50 -8.70 -5.58 4.19
N SER A 51 -9.37 -6.28 3.27
CA SER A 51 -8.80 -7.45 2.59
C SER A 51 -7.53 -7.12 1.80
N THR A 52 -7.49 -5.96 1.14
CA THR A 52 -6.29 -5.49 0.43
C THR A 52 -5.14 -5.21 1.41
N MET A 53 -5.44 -4.62 2.56
CA MET A 53 -4.41 -4.36 3.59
C MET A 53 -3.86 -5.66 4.20
N GLU A 54 -4.70 -6.67 4.40
CA GLU A 54 -4.24 -8.01 4.83
C GLU A 54 -3.28 -8.63 3.81
N ASN A 55 -3.61 -8.54 2.51
CA ASN A 55 -2.73 -9.01 1.44
C ASN A 55 -1.40 -8.23 1.39
N ILE A 56 -1.44 -6.90 1.55
CA ILE A 56 -0.23 -6.06 1.60
C ILE A 56 0.64 -6.45 2.80
N SER A 57 0.03 -6.73 3.95
CA SER A 57 0.76 -7.18 5.14
C SER A 57 1.47 -8.50 4.89
N ALA A 58 0.77 -9.49 4.31
CA ALA A 58 1.35 -10.78 3.96
C ALA A 58 2.52 -10.65 2.96
N VAL A 59 2.35 -9.85 1.90
CA VAL A 59 3.43 -9.58 0.93
C VAL A 59 4.61 -8.85 1.57
N SER A 60 4.34 -7.97 2.53
CA SER A 60 5.39 -7.25 3.26
C SER A 60 6.22 -8.19 4.13
N GLU A 61 5.57 -9.14 4.82
CA GLU A 61 6.24 -10.17 5.61
C GLU A 61 7.09 -11.10 4.71
N GLU A 62 6.55 -11.53 3.57
CA GLU A 62 7.28 -12.33 2.58
C GLU A 62 8.49 -11.57 2.01
N THR A 63 8.32 -10.29 1.72
CA THR A 63 9.41 -9.42 1.23
C THR A 63 10.50 -9.25 2.28
N ALA A 64 10.13 -9.10 3.55
CA ALA A 64 11.10 -9.02 4.65
C ALA A 64 11.89 -10.33 4.78
N ALA A 65 11.23 -11.49 4.76
CA ALA A 65 11.88 -12.79 4.81
C ALA A 65 12.83 -13.02 3.61
N ALA A 66 12.39 -12.68 2.40
CA ALA A 66 13.24 -12.74 1.21
C ALA A 66 14.47 -11.81 1.30
N SER A 67 14.31 -10.64 1.89
CA SER A 67 15.42 -9.70 2.12
C SER A 67 16.45 -10.24 3.12
N GLU A 68 16.00 -10.92 4.16
CA GLU A 68 16.89 -11.59 5.11
C GLU A 68 17.67 -12.73 4.43
N GLU A 69 17.01 -13.54 3.58
CA GLU A 69 17.66 -14.61 2.82
C GLU A 69 18.71 -14.06 1.83
N VAL A 70 18.38 -12.98 1.13
CA VAL A 70 19.33 -12.28 0.24
C VAL A 70 20.54 -11.78 1.04
N THR A 71 20.32 -11.19 2.21
CA THR A 71 21.40 -10.70 3.07
C THR A 71 22.31 -11.82 3.53
N ALA A 72 21.74 -12.97 3.95
CA ALA A 72 22.52 -14.15 4.31
C ALA A 72 23.32 -14.70 3.13
N SER A 73 22.72 -14.75 1.93
CA SER A 73 23.40 -15.18 0.70
C SER A 73 24.55 -14.25 0.33
N MET A 74 24.37 -12.94 0.48
CA MET A 74 25.43 -11.95 0.24
C MET A 74 26.60 -12.11 1.23
N GLN A 75 26.32 -12.44 2.48
CA GLN A 75 27.38 -12.72 3.47
C GLN A 75 28.18 -13.96 3.07
N GLN A 76 27.51 -15.05 2.71
CA GLN A 76 28.17 -16.27 2.24
C GLN A 76 29.01 -16.02 0.99
N GLN A 77 28.52 -15.20 0.07
CA GLN A 77 29.25 -14.82 -1.13
C GLN A 77 30.49 -13.98 -0.81
N SER A 78 30.37 -13.05 0.13
CA SER A 78 31.52 -12.25 0.62
C SER A 78 32.60 -13.15 1.21
N ASP A 79 32.22 -14.12 2.06
CA ASP A 79 33.16 -15.06 2.68
C ASP A 79 33.84 -15.94 1.61
N ALA A 80 33.10 -16.39 0.59
CA ALA A 80 33.65 -17.14 -0.54
C ALA A 80 34.63 -16.31 -1.38
N VAL A 81 34.35 -15.05 -1.62
CA VAL A 81 35.25 -14.13 -2.35
C VAL A 81 36.53 -13.92 -1.55
N GLU A 82 36.47 -13.76 -0.23
CA GLU A 82 37.63 -13.64 0.62
C GLU A 82 38.49 -14.93 0.59
N GLN A 83 37.86 -16.10 0.62
CA GLN A 83 38.56 -17.37 0.49
C GLN A 83 39.26 -17.52 -0.86
N VAL A 84 38.64 -17.10 -1.95
CA VAL A 84 39.27 -17.06 -3.29
C VAL A 84 40.46 -16.11 -3.31
N ALA A 85 40.34 -14.94 -2.73
CA ALA A 85 41.45 -13.97 -2.63
C ALA A 85 42.63 -14.55 -1.82
N GLN A 86 42.38 -15.22 -0.71
CA GLN A 86 43.41 -15.90 0.06
C GLN A 86 44.08 -17.04 -0.71
N SER A 87 43.32 -17.84 -1.44
CA SER A 87 43.83 -18.88 -2.31
C SER A 87 44.70 -18.37 -3.43
N ALA A 88 44.28 -17.26 -4.07
CA ALA A 88 45.05 -16.58 -5.11
C ALA A 88 46.39 -16.03 -4.56
N SER A 89 46.36 -15.46 -3.36
CA SER A 89 47.57 -15.00 -2.67
C SER A 89 48.52 -16.15 -2.35
N GLY A 90 47.98 -17.26 -1.87
CA GLY A 90 48.77 -18.50 -1.61
C GLY A 90 49.41 -19.05 -2.91
N LEU A 91 48.68 -19.07 -4.02
CA LEU A 91 49.21 -19.48 -5.32
C LEU A 91 50.32 -18.55 -5.81
N SER A 92 50.17 -17.24 -5.62
CA SER A 92 51.20 -16.24 -5.96
C SER A 92 52.48 -16.48 -5.17
N SER A 93 52.35 -16.75 -3.87
CA SER A 93 53.51 -17.06 -3.01
C SER A 93 54.22 -18.37 -3.43
N LEU A 94 53.42 -19.42 -3.76
CA LEU A 94 53.95 -20.68 -4.23
C LEU A 94 54.65 -20.54 -5.58
N ALA A 95 54.13 -19.74 -6.50
CA ALA A 95 54.76 -19.46 -7.77
C ALA A 95 56.13 -18.74 -7.60
N ALA A 96 56.17 -17.78 -6.66
CA ALA A 96 57.43 -17.05 -6.35
C ALA A 96 58.48 -18.01 -5.75
N GLU A 97 58.09 -18.92 -4.83
CA GLU A 97 58.97 -19.92 -4.28
C GLU A 97 59.49 -20.91 -5.32
N LEU A 98 58.64 -21.37 -6.23
CA LEU A 98 59.05 -22.19 -7.36
C LEU A 98 60.04 -21.49 -8.31
N MET A 99 59.85 -20.23 -8.60
CA MET A 99 60.79 -19.43 -9.42
C MET A 99 62.14 -19.28 -8.74
N GLU A 100 62.16 -19.06 -7.45
CA GLU A 100 63.40 -19.03 -6.64
C GLU A 100 64.13 -20.35 -6.71
N LYS A 101 63.47 -21.47 -6.45
CA LYS A 101 64.09 -22.82 -6.53
C LYS A 101 64.61 -23.16 -7.92
N LEU A 102 63.90 -22.82 -8.98
CA LEU A 102 64.34 -22.99 -10.35
C LEU A 102 65.53 -22.13 -10.72
N SER A 103 65.61 -20.91 -10.16
CA SER A 103 66.78 -20.04 -10.29
C SER A 103 68.03 -20.66 -9.68
N HIS A 104 67.91 -21.25 -8.50
CA HIS A 104 69.01 -21.97 -7.86
C HIS A 104 69.48 -23.20 -8.65
N PHE A 105 68.55 -23.91 -9.31
CA PHE A 105 68.86 -25.11 -10.09
C PHE A 105 69.56 -24.79 -11.43
N LYS A 106 69.35 -23.59 -12.00
CA LYS A 106 70.02 -23.13 -13.24
C LYS A 106 71.46 -22.67 -13.04
N ILE A 107 71.88 -22.47 -11.81
CA ILE A 107 73.24 -21.99 -11.51
C ILE A 107 74.24 -23.16 -11.26
N GLN A 108 73.72 -24.37 -11.21
CA GLN A 108 74.51 -25.61 -11.21
C GLN A 108 74.64 -26.19 -12.60
#